data_eb44e2a713a7994c53f916aa3fcafebc
#
_entry.id   eb44e2a713a7994c53f916aa3fcafebc
#
_cell.length_a   1.000
_cell.length_b   1.000
_cell.length_c   1.000
_cell.angle_alpha   90.00
_cell.angle_beta   90.00
_cell.angle_gamma   90.00
#
_symmetry.space_group_name_H-M   'P 1'
#
loop_
_entity.id
_entity.type
_entity.pdbx_description
1 polymer ?
#
loop_
_entity_poly.entity_id
_entity_poly.type
_entity_poly.pdbx_seq_one_letter_code
_entity_poly.pdbx_strand_id
1 'polypeptide(L)'
;MMTAKTIRMAWLSLAMLLGASQASAQDRPIRLIVPYPPGGPLDIVARALAERVRDRLGVVIIENKAGAGGNLGADLVAKAAPDGHTLVMGAVATHAINPWLYRKIPYDPIRDFTPIMLVAKVPNVLVMNEATAKRLGIDSVADLVAYAKKNPGKLNYGSGGNGSAGHLAGEMFKAQAGVFMTHIPYAGGNPAQLGLLSAQVDLNFDNLASASVNIKSGRLKALAVTTSQRSQALPDLPTVAESPAAIGLSRFDVGTWFGLFGPAKLPADVTQRLNQAFVEAMASPELRARMSSLMAEGSPGTPEQFAAFVKAELAKYEQVVKASGASTD
;
A
#
# COMPACT_ATOMS: atom_id res chain seq x y z
N MET A 1 60.74 29.63 15.36
CA MET A 1 60.53 28.48 16.25
C MET A 1 59.22 28.69 16.98
N MET A 2 58.18 27.95 16.62
CA MET A 2 56.88 27.96 17.33
C MET A 2 57.07 27.24 18.66
N THR A 3 56.65 27.89 19.75
CA THR A 3 56.81 27.32 21.09
C THR A 3 55.79 26.18 21.35
N ALA A 4 56.18 25.22 22.18
CA ALA A 4 55.31 24.05 22.51
C ALA A 4 53.92 24.44 23.04
N LYS A 5 53.72 25.65 23.58
CA LYS A 5 52.42 26.21 23.98
C LYS A 5 51.52 26.54 22.80
N THR A 6 52.05 27.06 21.69
CA THR A 6 51.28 27.39 20.48
C THR A 6 50.81 26.14 19.74
N ILE A 7 51.59 25.07 19.75
CA ILE A 7 51.22 23.77 19.16
C ILE A 7 50.09 23.11 19.98
N ARG A 8 50.15 23.12 21.31
CA ARG A 8 49.09 22.56 22.17
C ARG A 8 47.75 23.30 22.03
N MET A 9 47.77 24.62 21.91
CA MET A 9 46.54 25.41 21.69
C MET A 9 45.92 25.11 20.32
N ALA A 10 46.73 24.90 19.27
CA ALA A 10 46.21 24.53 17.92
C ALA A 10 45.53 23.16 17.90
N TRP A 11 46.08 22.18 18.62
CA TRP A 11 45.45 20.83 18.75
C TRP A 11 44.17 20.84 19.57
N LEU A 12 44.07 21.66 20.64
CA LEU A 12 42.84 21.82 21.40
C LEU A 12 41.72 22.50 20.57
N SER A 13 42.07 23.50 19.75
CA SER A 13 41.11 24.17 18.89
C SER A 13 40.61 23.28 17.77
N LEU A 14 41.46 22.41 17.21
CA LEU A 14 41.08 21.44 16.18
C LEU A 14 40.18 20.34 16.74
N ALA A 15 40.42 19.89 17.98
CA ALA A 15 39.58 18.90 18.67
C ALA A 15 38.18 19.45 19.02
N MET A 16 38.04 20.73 19.35
CA MET A 16 36.75 21.39 19.57
C MET A 16 35.96 21.57 18.28
N LEU A 17 36.58 21.84 17.16
CA LEU A 17 35.92 21.95 15.84
C LEU A 17 35.39 20.60 15.33
N LEU A 18 36.06 19.50 15.63
CA LEU A 18 35.61 18.14 15.28
C LEU A 18 34.46 17.65 16.17
N GLY A 19 34.40 18.11 17.43
CA GLY A 19 33.29 17.77 18.37
C GLY A 19 31.98 18.47 18.04
N ALA A 20 32.01 19.69 17.49
CA ALA A 20 30.82 20.47 17.15
C ALA A 20 30.06 19.94 15.93
N SER A 21 30.70 19.17 15.04
CA SER A 21 30.04 18.60 13.83
C SER A 21 29.16 17.40 14.11
N GLN A 22 29.29 16.74 15.25
CA GLN A 22 28.49 15.56 15.58
C GLN A 22 27.17 15.89 16.30
N ALA A 23 27.07 17.04 16.98
CA ALA A 23 25.84 17.44 17.66
C ALA A 23 24.70 17.88 16.72
N SER A 24 25.02 18.36 15.52
CA SER A 24 24.01 18.86 14.57
C SER A 24 23.29 17.78 13.74
N ALA A 25 23.76 16.54 13.73
CA ALA A 25 23.16 15.47 12.94
C ALA A 25 21.90 14.87 13.58
N GLN A 26 21.73 15.03 14.90
CA GLN A 26 20.59 14.47 15.64
C GLN A 26 19.34 15.35 15.65
N ASP A 27 19.46 16.64 15.33
CA ASP A 27 18.34 17.61 15.35
C ASP A 27 17.63 17.78 13.98
N ARG A 28 18.14 17.14 12.93
CA ARG A 28 17.54 17.26 11.62
C ARG A 28 16.27 16.39 11.52
N PRO A 29 15.10 16.97 11.19
CA PRO A 29 13.86 16.22 11.11
C PRO A 29 13.92 15.16 10.00
N ILE A 30 13.20 14.06 10.21
CA ILE A 30 12.96 13.05 9.20
C ILE A 30 11.81 13.53 8.32
N ARG A 31 12.00 13.53 7.01
CA ARG A 31 10.96 13.79 6.02
C ARG A 31 10.35 12.45 5.59
N LEU A 32 9.10 12.21 5.94
CA LEU A 32 8.36 11.04 5.47
C LEU A 32 7.46 11.46 4.31
N ILE A 33 7.85 11.05 3.12
CA ILE A 33 7.13 11.32 1.88
C ILE A 33 5.94 10.36 1.77
N VAL A 34 4.74 10.92 1.63
CA VAL A 34 3.53 10.19 1.29
C VAL A 34 3.22 10.47 -0.18
N PRO A 35 3.32 9.47 -1.09
CA PRO A 35 3.24 9.68 -2.54
C PRO A 35 1.80 9.84 -3.05
N TYR A 36 0.87 10.29 -2.19
CA TYR A 36 -0.55 10.46 -2.46
C TYR A 36 -1.09 11.74 -1.80
N PRO A 37 -2.28 12.22 -2.23
CA PRO A 37 -2.93 13.36 -1.60
C PRO A 37 -3.17 13.16 -0.09
N PRO A 38 -3.23 14.24 0.69
CA PRO A 38 -3.50 14.17 2.12
C PRO A 38 -4.92 13.63 2.40
N GLY A 39 -5.10 13.06 3.61
CA GLY A 39 -6.38 12.54 4.09
C GLY A 39 -6.72 11.12 3.65
N GLY A 40 -5.90 10.49 2.79
CA GLY A 40 -6.03 9.07 2.46
C GLY A 40 -5.47 8.14 3.55
N PRO A 41 -5.75 6.82 3.47
CA PRO A 41 -5.30 5.85 4.48
C PRO A 41 -3.78 5.90 4.77
N LEU A 42 -2.94 6.03 3.73
CA LEU A 42 -1.50 6.13 3.90
C LEU A 42 -1.09 7.38 4.68
N ASP A 43 -1.69 8.52 4.36
CA ASP A 43 -1.41 9.80 5.03
C ASP A 43 -1.82 9.78 6.50
N ILE A 44 -3.01 9.23 6.79
CA ILE A 44 -3.52 9.09 8.16
C ILE A 44 -2.58 8.24 9.02
N VAL A 45 -2.13 7.10 8.49
CA VAL A 45 -1.22 6.20 9.21
C VAL A 45 0.17 6.83 9.34
N ALA A 46 0.69 7.48 8.29
CA ALA A 46 1.98 8.15 8.34
C ALA A 46 2.02 9.23 9.43
N ARG A 47 0.96 10.04 9.58
CA ARG A 47 0.86 11.06 10.64
C ARG A 47 0.81 10.44 12.03
N ALA A 48 0.03 9.39 12.22
CA ALA A 48 -0.05 8.69 13.49
C ALA A 48 1.29 8.03 13.88
N LEU A 49 2.02 7.46 12.91
CA LEU A 49 3.38 6.94 13.13
C LEU A 49 4.35 8.07 13.50
N ALA A 50 4.32 9.19 12.78
CA ALA A 50 5.19 10.34 12.99
C ALA A 50 5.07 10.89 14.43
N GLU A 51 3.84 10.97 14.96
CA GLU A 51 3.60 11.39 16.34
C GLU A 51 4.21 10.41 17.35
N ARG A 52 4.07 9.09 17.11
CA ARG A 52 4.51 8.05 18.05
C ARG A 52 6.01 7.81 18.08
N VAL A 53 6.71 8.03 16.97
CA VAL A 53 8.16 7.83 16.92
C VAL A 53 8.96 9.04 17.41
N ARG A 54 8.29 10.15 17.75
CA ARG A 54 8.92 11.43 18.08
C ARG A 54 9.95 11.33 19.20
N ASP A 55 9.66 10.58 20.25
CA ASP A 55 10.55 10.42 21.40
C ASP A 55 11.81 9.60 21.07
N ARG A 56 11.74 8.77 20.03
CA ARG A 56 12.83 7.89 19.59
C ARG A 56 13.64 8.45 18.42
N LEU A 57 12.95 9.08 17.47
CA LEU A 57 13.53 9.50 16.19
C LEU A 57 13.56 11.01 16.01
N GLY A 58 13.03 11.78 16.96
CA GLY A 58 12.86 13.23 16.81
C GLY A 58 11.68 13.58 15.92
N VAL A 59 11.70 14.79 15.38
CA VAL A 59 10.58 15.30 14.56
C VAL A 59 10.50 14.58 13.22
N VAL A 60 9.32 14.05 12.89
CA VAL A 60 9.01 13.51 11.57
C VAL A 60 8.01 14.41 10.88
N ILE A 61 8.37 14.94 9.72
CA ILE A 61 7.54 15.85 8.89
C ILE A 61 6.92 15.02 7.77
N ILE A 62 5.58 15.07 7.66
CA ILE A 62 4.86 14.41 6.57
C ILE A 62 4.76 15.35 5.38
N GLU A 63 5.25 14.91 4.22
CA GLU A 63 5.16 15.63 2.96
C GLU A 63 4.38 14.82 1.92
N ASN A 64 3.23 15.33 1.50
CA ASN A 64 2.45 14.70 0.44
C ASN A 64 3.01 15.11 -0.93
N LYS A 65 3.50 14.13 -1.71
CA LYS A 65 4.07 14.32 -3.06
C LYS A 65 3.33 13.43 -4.05
N ALA A 66 2.08 13.79 -4.32
CA ALA A 66 1.22 13.06 -5.24
C ALA A 66 1.62 13.29 -6.72
N GLY A 67 1.27 12.32 -7.57
CA GLY A 67 1.41 12.42 -9.02
C GLY A 67 1.94 11.14 -9.66
N ALA A 68 1.58 10.89 -10.92
CA ALA A 68 1.97 9.72 -11.71
C ALA A 68 1.77 8.39 -10.96
N GLY A 69 0.59 8.18 -10.33
CA GLY A 69 0.33 6.96 -9.55
C GLY A 69 1.21 6.78 -8.31
N GLY A 70 1.79 7.86 -7.78
CA GLY A 70 2.72 7.85 -6.65
C GLY A 70 4.20 7.84 -7.06
N ASN A 71 4.50 7.69 -8.35
CA ASN A 71 5.88 7.58 -8.84
C ASN A 71 6.72 8.84 -8.53
N LEU A 72 6.12 10.04 -8.51
CA LEU A 72 6.85 11.27 -8.19
C LEU A 72 7.39 11.26 -6.75
N GLY A 73 6.59 10.86 -5.79
CA GLY A 73 7.02 10.78 -4.39
C GLY A 73 8.04 9.66 -4.16
N ALA A 74 7.87 8.51 -4.82
CA ALA A 74 8.82 7.41 -4.74
C ALA A 74 10.17 7.79 -5.35
N ASP A 75 10.20 8.41 -6.52
CA ASP A 75 11.41 8.87 -7.21
C ASP A 75 12.22 9.87 -6.38
N LEU A 76 11.55 10.78 -5.70
CA LEU A 76 12.19 11.74 -4.81
C LEU A 76 13.04 11.03 -3.74
N VAL A 77 12.50 9.94 -3.16
CA VAL A 77 13.22 9.19 -2.11
C VAL A 77 14.26 8.26 -2.70
N ALA A 78 14.02 7.64 -3.84
CA ALA A 78 15.02 6.83 -4.55
C ALA A 78 16.34 7.60 -4.81
N LYS A 79 16.24 8.92 -4.99
CA LYS A 79 17.36 9.84 -5.27
C LYS A 79 17.90 10.58 -4.04
N ALA A 80 17.30 10.35 -2.86
CA ALA A 80 17.73 11.02 -1.64
C ALA A 80 19.05 10.47 -1.09
N ALA A 81 19.70 11.23 -0.20
CA ALA A 81 20.88 10.76 0.51
C ALA A 81 20.53 9.61 1.46
N PRO A 82 21.34 8.56 1.58
CA PRO A 82 21.06 7.41 2.44
C PRO A 82 21.47 7.67 3.90
N ASP A 83 20.97 8.76 4.46
CA ASP A 83 21.29 9.24 5.81
C ASP A 83 20.17 8.98 6.85
N GLY A 84 19.03 8.41 6.41
CA GLY A 84 17.87 8.14 7.25
C GLY A 84 16.94 9.33 7.47
N HIS A 85 17.20 10.49 6.86
CA HIS A 85 16.36 11.68 7.01
C HIS A 85 15.32 11.88 5.91
N THR A 86 15.29 11.02 4.90
CA THR A 86 14.25 11.05 3.86
C THR A 86 13.74 9.64 3.60
N LEU A 87 12.47 9.40 3.91
CA LEU A 87 11.80 8.11 3.81
C LEU A 87 10.55 8.23 2.94
N VAL A 88 10.03 7.11 2.42
CA VAL A 88 8.74 7.06 1.75
C VAL A 88 7.81 6.04 2.41
N MET A 89 6.55 6.40 2.56
CA MET A 89 5.45 5.45 2.77
C MET A 89 5.06 4.89 1.40
N GLY A 90 5.78 3.87 0.95
CA GLY A 90 5.49 3.19 -0.31
C GLY A 90 4.24 2.32 -0.22
N ALA A 91 3.69 1.96 -1.37
CA ALA A 91 2.49 1.14 -1.47
C ALA A 91 2.63 0.07 -2.56
N VAL A 92 1.66 -0.85 -2.62
CA VAL A 92 1.57 -1.87 -3.68
C VAL A 92 1.67 -1.24 -5.07
N ALA A 93 1.06 -0.07 -5.29
CA ALA A 93 1.13 0.62 -6.57
C ALA A 93 2.57 0.98 -6.93
N THR A 94 3.29 1.71 -6.08
CA THR A 94 4.63 2.22 -6.38
C THR A 94 5.71 1.14 -6.42
N HIS A 95 5.58 0.07 -5.64
CA HIS A 95 6.64 -0.93 -5.46
C HIS A 95 6.34 -2.30 -6.06
N ALA A 96 5.12 -2.54 -6.58
CA ALA A 96 4.77 -3.83 -7.18
C ALA A 96 3.99 -3.72 -8.49
N ILE A 97 3.10 -2.72 -8.66
CA ILE A 97 2.23 -2.59 -9.83
C ILE A 97 2.86 -1.70 -10.90
N ASN A 98 3.22 -0.46 -10.56
CA ASN A 98 3.69 0.56 -11.50
C ASN A 98 4.90 0.15 -12.34
N PRO A 99 5.86 -0.65 -11.80
CA PRO A 99 6.99 -1.16 -12.59
C PRO A 99 6.59 -1.93 -13.85
N TRP A 100 5.40 -2.54 -13.83
CA TRP A 100 4.87 -3.34 -14.94
C TRP A 100 3.79 -2.62 -15.75
N LEU A 101 3.12 -1.63 -15.12
CA LEU A 101 1.99 -0.90 -15.67
C LEU A 101 2.44 0.26 -16.58
N TYR A 102 3.49 0.98 -16.17
CA TYR A 102 4.04 2.11 -16.93
C TYR A 102 5.15 1.63 -17.86
N ARG A 103 5.21 2.18 -19.07
CA ARG A 103 6.34 1.89 -19.99
C ARG A 103 7.69 2.20 -19.37
N LYS A 104 7.75 3.25 -18.55
CA LYS A 104 8.98 3.67 -17.87
C LYS A 104 8.64 4.37 -16.57
N ILE A 105 9.22 3.89 -15.48
CA ILE A 105 9.25 4.61 -14.21
C ILE A 105 10.68 5.08 -13.92
N PRO A 106 10.86 6.18 -13.16
CA PRO A 106 12.18 6.79 -12.95
C PRO A 106 13.05 6.10 -11.88
N TYR A 107 12.60 4.97 -11.33
CA TYR A 107 13.30 4.20 -10.29
C TYR A 107 13.10 2.68 -10.48
N ASP A 108 13.94 1.90 -9.83
CA ASP A 108 13.79 0.45 -9.67
C ASP A 108 13.29 0.15 -8.26
N PRO A 109 12.14 -0.55 -8.08
CA PRO A 109 11.50 -0.74 -6.77
C PRO A 109 12.32 -1.60 -5.79
N ILE A 110 13.28 -2.37 -6.29
CA ILE A 110 14.15 -3.23 -5.46
C ILE A 110 15.52 -2.60 -5.27
N ARG A 111 16.14 -2.12 -6.35
CA ARG A 111 17.53 -1.66 -6.33
C ARG A 111 17.69 -0.29 -5.69
N ASP A 112 16.71 0.60 -5.88
CA ASP A 112 16.83 2.01 -5.51
C ASP A 112 16.24 2.32 -4.12
N PHE A 113 15.81 1.28 -3.37
CA PHE A 113 15.26 1.41 -2.03
C PHE A 113 15.84 0.41 -1.03
N THR A 114 15.83 0.81 0.23
CA THR A 114 16.06 -0.06 1.39
C THR A 114 14.74 -0.26 2.11
N PRO A 115 14.15 -1.47 2.13
CA PRO A 115 12.95 -1.77 2.90
C PRO A 115 13.22 -1.61 4.40
N ILE A 116 12.30 -0.95 5.12
CA ILE A 116 12.41 -0.75 6.58
C ILE A 116 11.38 -1.61 7.30
N MET A 117 10.10 -1.50 6.95
CA MET A 117 9.02 -2.22 7.62
C MET A 117 7.76 -2.28 6.76
N LEU A 118 7.10 -3.44 6.69
CA LEU A 118 5.72 -3.52 6.26
C LEU A 118 4.84 -2.91 7.35
N VAL A 119 4.08 -1.88 7.03
CA VAL A 119 3.24 -1.16 8.00
C VAL A 119 1.89 -1.85 8.13
N ALA A 120 1.20 -2.04 7.02
CA ALA A 120 -0.11 -2.67 7.04
C ALA A 120 -0.47 -3.33 5.71
N LYS A 121 -1.37 -4.31 5.79
CA LYS A 121 -2.15 -4.84 4.67
C LYS A 121 -3.58 -4.34 4.80
N VAL A 122 -4.18 -3.97 3.69
CA VAL A 122 -5.58 -3.54 3.63
C VAL A 122 -6.30 -4.46 2.66
N PRO A 123 -7.20 -5.30 3.13
CA PRO A 123 -7.99 -6.16 2.26
C PRO A 123 -8.83 -5.34 1.28
N ASN A 124 -8.97 -5.85 0.07
CA ASN A 124 -10.06 -5.44 -0.80
C ASN A 124 -11.22 -6.42 -0.62
N VAL A 125 -12.39 -6.01 -1.02
CA VAL A 125 -13.63 -6.78 -0.92
C VAL A 125 -14.36 -6.75 -2.25
N LEU A 126 -14.79 -7.91 -2.71
CA LEU A 126 -15.71 -8.05 -3.84
C LEU A 126 -17.11 -7.71 -3.35
N VAL A 127 -17.63 -6.60 -3.82
CA VAL A 127 -18.95 -6.08 -3.46
C VAL A 127 -19.83 -5.88 -4.67
N MET A 128 -21.12 -6.06 -4.50
CA MET A 128 -22.16 -5.74 -5.46
C MET A 128 -23.12 -4.69 -4.92
N ASN A 129 -23.79 -3.96 -5.82
CA ASN A 129 -24.98 -3.23 -5.43
C ASN A 129 -26.04 -4.22 -4.91
N GLU A 130 -26.59 -4.00 -3.70
CA GLU A 130 -27.51 -4.94 -3.04
C GLU A 130 -28.74 -5.25 -3.88
N ALA A 131 -29.38 -4.23 -4.47
CA ALA A 131 -30.56 -4.43 -5.29
C ALA A 131 -30.22 -5.22 -6.58
N THR A 132 -29.05 -4.97 -7.17
CA THR A 132 -28.57 -5.72 -8.34
C THR A 132 -28.27 -7.17 -7.98
N ALA A 133 -27.57 -7.43 -6.88
CA ALA A 133 -27.27 -8.79 -6.42
C ALA A 133 -28.55 -9.59 -6.22
N LYS A 134 -29.52 -9.00 -5.50
CA LYS A 134 -30.85 -9.62 -5.26
C LYS A 134 -31.62 -9.88 -6.55
N ARG A 135 -31.65 -8.91 -7.48
CA ARG A 135 -32.34 -9.06 -8.78
C ARG A 135 -31.74 -10.17 -9.65
N LEU A 136 -30.42 -10.37 -9.55
CA LEU A 136 -29.71 -11.38 -10.35
C LEU A 136 -29.57 -12.73 -9.64
N GLY A 137 -29.99 -12.83 -8.38
CA GLY A 137 -29.85 -14.06 -7.57
C GLY A 137 -28.38 -14.40 -7.25
N ILE A 138 -27.54 -13.38 -7.00
CA ILE A 138 -26.12 -13.54 -6.73
C ILE A 138 -25.89 -13.33 -5.23
N ASP A 139 -25.63 -14.42 -4.51
CA ASP A 139 -25.39 -14.43 -3.07
C ASP A 139 -23.98 -14.84 -2.68
N SER A 140 -23.21 -15.38 -3.62
CA SER A 140 -21.85 -15.89 -3.43
C SER A 140 -20.96 -15.62 -4.64
N VAL A 141 -19.65 -15.86 -4.49
CA VAL A 141 -18.69 -15.85 -5.60
C VAL A 141 -19.07 -16.91 -6.64
N ALA A 142 -19.59 -18.06 -6.21
CA ALA A 142 -20.02 -19.12 -7.11
C ALA A 142 -21.20 -18.69 -8.00
N ASP A 143 -22.19 -18.02 -7.41
CA ASP A 143 -23.34 -17.49 -8.16
C ASP A 143 -22.90 -16.42 -9.17
N LEU A 144 -21.99 -15.52 -8.74
CA LEU A 144 -21.42 -14.49 -9.62
C LEU A 144 -20.73 -15.12 -10.84
N VAL A 145 -19.89 -16.13 -10.62
CA VAL A 145 -19.20 -16.83 -11.72
C VAL A 145 -20.18 -17.57 -12.61
N ALA A 146 -21.17 -18.25 -12.02
CA ALA A 146 -22.21 -18.94 -12.79
C ALA A 146 -23.02 -17.97 -13.66
N TYR A 147 -23.42 -16.83 -13.09
CA TYR A 147 -24.11 -15.78 -13.83
C TYR A 147 -23.26 -15.21 -14.97
N ALA A 148 -21.99 -14.85 -14.67
CA ALA A 148 -21.08 -14.25 -15.66
C ALA A 148 -20.76 -15.21 -16.81
N LYS A 149 -20.60 -16.52 -16.54
CA LYS A 149 -20.43 -17.55 -17.58
C LYS A 149 -21.66 -17.69 -18.48
N LYS A 150 -22.85 -17.63 -17.91
CA LYS A 150 -24.11 -17.71 -18.65
C LYS A 150 -24.42 -16.43 -19.45
N ASN A 151 -23.92 -15.30 -19.00
CA ASN A 151 -24.22 -13.98 -19.54
C ASN A 151 -22.93 -13.17 -19.78
N PRO A 152 -22.05 -13.59 -20.71
CA PRO A 152 -20.76 -12.92 -20.94
C PRO A 152 -20.97 -11.45 -21.36
N GLY A 153 -20.21 -10.53 -20.71
CA GLY A 153 -20.24 -9.10 -20.97
C GLY A 153 -21.47 -8.35 -20.45
N LYS A 154 -22.38 -9.00 -19.72
CA LYS A 154 -23.56 -8.33 -19.13
C LYS A 154 -23.28 -7.65 -17.79
N LEU A 155 -22.22 -8.04 -17.11
CA LEU A 155 -21.78 -7.39 -15.87
C LEU A 155 -20.69 -6.36 -16.15
N ASN A 156 -20.85 -5.19 -15.52
CA ASN A 156 -19.83 -4.13 -15.50
C ASN A 156 -19.20 -4.07 -14.11
N TYR A 157 -17.88 -3.98 -14.04
CA TYR A 157 -17.21 -3.73 -12.76
C TYR A 157 -16.50 -2.38 -12.79
N GLY A 158 -16.65 -1.65 -11.69
CA GLY A 158 -15.98 -0.37 -11.50
C GLY A 158 -14.64 -0.52 -10.80
N SER A 159 -13.74 0.43 -11.01
CA SER A 159 -12.49 0.55 -10.28
C SER A 159 -12.05 2.00 -10.12
N GLY A 160 -11.06 2.23 -9.26
CA GLY A 160 -10.45 3.55 -9.08
C GLY A 160 -9.55 3.99 -10.25
N GLY A 161 -9.70 3.40 -11.41
CA GLY A 161 -8.95 3.71 -12.63
C GLY A 161 -8.04 2.57 -13.08
N ASN A 162 -7.47 2.72 -14.28
CA ASN A 162 -6.54 1.75 -14.84
C ASN A 162 -5.33 1.56 -13.92
N GLY A 163 -4.95 0.31 -13.69
CA GLY A 163 -3.84 -0.05 -12.80
C GLY A 163 -4.13 0.05 -11.31
N SER A 164 -5.34 0.47 -10.90
CA SER A 164 -5.71 0.40 -9.49
C SER A 164 -5.81 -1.06 -9.01
N ALA A 165 -5.65 -1.29 -7.70
CA ALA A 165 -5.79 -2.63 -7.13
C ALA A 165 -7.15 -3.28 -7.48
N GLY A 166 -8.23 -2.48 -7.51
CA GLY A 166 -9.55 -2.95 -7.93
C GLY A 166 -9.64 -3.34 -9.40
N HIS A 167 -8.97 -2.60 -10.31
CA HIS A 167 -8.88 -2.99 -11.72
C HIS A 167 -8.15 -4.33 -11.87
N LEU A 168 -6.95 -4.45 -11.28
CA LEU A 168 -6.14 -5.66 -11.40
C LEU A 168 -6.82 -6.87 -10.73
N ALA A 169 -7.52 -6.66 -9.61
CA ALA A 169 -8.35 -7.71 -8.99
C ALA A 169 -9.45 -8.19 -9.93
N GLY A 170 -10.14 -7.26 -10.61
CA GLY A 170 -11.17 -7.60 -11.61
C GLY A 170 -10.60 -8.39 -12.79
N GLU A 171 -9.47 -7.97 -13.34
CA GLU A 171 -8.82 -8.67 -14.44
C GLU A 171 -8.30 -10.06 -14.02
N MET A 172 -7.69 -10.17 -12.86
CA MET A 172 -7.27 -11.46 -12.30
C MET A 172 -8.47 -12.40 -12.07
N PHE A 173 -9.59 -11.85 -11.55
CA PHE A 173 -10.82 -12.63 -11.36
C PHE A 173 -11.35 -13.14 -12.70
N LYS A 174 -11.44 -12.29 -13.71
CA LYS A 174 -11.87 -12.66 -15.07
C LYS A 174 -11.02 -13.79 -15.65
N ALA A 175 -9.68 -13.62 -15.55
CA ALA A 175 -8.74 -14.59 -16.10
C ALA A 175 -8.81 -15.95 -15.38
N GLN A 176 -8.85 -15.97 -14.06
CA GLN A 176 -8.86 -17.20 -13.26
C GLN A 176 -10.20 -17.93 -13.31
N ALA A 177 -11.32 -17.20 -13.25
CA ALA A 177 -12.65 -17.78 -13.31
C ALA A 177 -13.12 -18.11 -14.75
N GLY A 178 -12.40 -17.64 -15.77
CA GLY A 178 -12.79 -17.79 -17.18
C GLY A 178 -14.11 -17.10 -17.50
N VAL A 179 -14.28 -15.85 -17.03
CA VAL A 179 -15.48 -15.03 -17.24
C VAL A 179 -15.14 -13.73 -17.95
N PHE A 180 -16.14 -13.15 -18.62
CA PHE A 180 -16.02 -11.84 -19.24
C PHE A 180 -16.95 -10.83 -18.58
N MET A 181 -16.35 -9.73 -18.06
CA MET A 181 -17.02 -8.56 -17.49
C MET A 181 -16.37 -7.30 -18.04
N THR A 182 -17.13 -6.23 -18.24
CA THR A 182 -16.63 -4.97 -18.77
C THR A 182 -16.05 -4.11 -17.63
N HIS A 183 -14.84 -3.61 -17.81
CA HIS A 183 -14.22 -2.67 -16.87
C HIS A 183 -14.68 -1.24 -17.15
N ILE A 184 -15.09 -0.52 -16.10
CA ILE A 184 -15.45 0.90 -16.12
C ILE A 184 -14.52 1.64 -15.17
N PRO A 185 -13.47 2.34 -15.69
CA PRO A 185 -12.54 3.10 -14.85
C PRO A 185 -13.15 4.42 -14.38
N TYR A 186 -12.97 4.72 -13.08
CA TYR A 186 -13.33 6.00 -12.48
C TYR A 186 -12.08 6.77 -12.05
N ALA A 187 -12.23 8.07 -11.76
CA ALA A 187 -11.14 8.92 -11.27
C ALA A 187 -10.90 8.74 -9.75
N GLY A 188 -10.72 7.50 -9.29
CA GLY A 188 -10.47 7.15 -7.89
C GLY A 188 -11.53 6.24 -7.27
N GLY A 189 -11.24 5.71 -6.07
CA GLY A 189 -12.11 4.74 -5.37
C GLY A 189 -13.47 5.32 -4.98
N ASN A 190 -13.53 6.55 -4.47
CA ASN A 190 -14.80 7.18 -4.08
C ASN A 190 -15.78 7.36 -5.26
N PRO A 191 -15.38 7.89 -6.43
CA PRO A 191 -16.24 7.90 -7.61
C PRO A 191 -16.68 6.50 -8.06
N ALA A 192 -15.79 5.49 -8.01
CA ALA A 192 -16.15 4.12 -8.34
C ALA A 192 -17.22 3.56 -7.39
N GLN A 193 -17.10 3.83 -6.09
CA GLN A 193 -18.08 3.42 -5.10
C GLN A 193 -19.44 4.11 -5.30
N LEU A 194 -19.45 5.40 -5.65
CA LEU A 194 -20.68 6.11 -6.00
C LEU A 194 -21.33 5.51 -7.25
N GLY A 195 -20.54 5.15 -8.27
CA GLY A 195 -21.02 4.43 -9.46
C GLY A 195 -21.67 3.10 -9.12
N LEU A 196 -21.10 2.35 -8.17
CA LEU A 196 -21.67 1.09 -7.68
C LEU A 196 -22.97 1.34 -6.90
N LEU A 197 -23.00 2.32 -5.99
CA LEU A 197 -24.19 2.65 -5.20
C LEU A 197 -25.36 3.14 -6.04
N SER A 198 -25.09 3.80 -7.17
CA SER A 198 -26.10 4.26 -8.15
C SER A 198 -26.43 3.22 -9.22
N ALA A 199 -25.88 2.00 -9.11
CA ALA A 199 -26.05 0.91 -10.07
C ALA A 199 -25.62 1.24 -11.51
N GLN A 200 -24.68 2.17 -11.69
CA GLN A 200 -23.99 2.41 -12.98
C GLN A 200 -23.05 1.25 -13.32
N VAL A 201 -22.50 0.59 -12.31
CA VAL A 201 -21.78 -0.67 -12.40
C VAL A 201 -22.40 -1.68 -11.44
N ASP A 202 -22.21 -2.97 -11.69
CA ASP A 202 -22.85 -4.05 -10.95
C ASP A 202 -22.03 -4.48 -9.73
N LEU A 203 -20.71 -4.41 -9.83
CA LEU A 203 -19.77 -4.84 -8.80
C LEU A 203 -18.48 -4.02 -8.81
N ASN A 204 -17.76 -4.04 -7.68
CA ASN A 204 -16.41 -3.51 -7.53
C ASN A 204 -15.55 -4.49 -6.73
N PHE A 205 -14.24 -4.45 -6.98
CA PHE A 205 -13.23 -4.93 -6.04
C PHE A 205 -12.73 -3.72 -5.27
N ASP A 206 -13.44 -3.36 -4.20
CA ASP A 206 -13.26 -2.10 -3.48
C ASP A 206 -12.31 -2.27 -2.28
N ASN A 207 -11.77 -1.18 -1.77
CA ASN A 207 -11.04 -1.19 -0.50
C ASN A 207 -12.03 -1.46 0.65
N LEU A 208 -11.72 -2.41 1.53
CA LEU A 208 -12.63 -2.81 2.61
C LEU A 208 -12.99 -1.65 3.53
N ALA A 209 -12.04 -0.76 3.82
CA ALA A 209 -12.31 0.43 4.65
C ALA A 209 -13.39 1.32 4.02
N SER A 210 -13.28 1.58 2.71
CA SER A 210 -14.25 2.41 1.98
C SER A 210 -15.62 1.74 1.90
N ALA A 211 -15.67 0.45 1.63
CA ALA A 211 -16.90 -0.30 1.43
C ALA A 211 -17.65 -0.59 2.73
N SER A 212 -16.96 -0.67 3.88
CA SER A 212 -17.47 -1.19 5.15
C SER A 212 -18.74 -0.50 5.64
N VAL A 213 -18.84 0.83 5.51
CA VAL A 213 -20.01 1.61 5.92
C VAL A 213 -21.25 1.21 5.08
N ASN A 214 -21.06 1.02 3.78
CA ASN A 214 -22.14 0.67 2.86
C ASN A 214 -22.52 -0.82 2.97
N ILE A 215 -21.59 -1.69 3.33
CA ILE A 215 -21.86 -3.09 3.65
C ILE A 215 -22.71 -3.16 4.94
N LYS A 216 -22.27 -2.49 6.00
CA LYS A 216 -23.01 -2.46 7.29
C LYS A 216 -24.40 -1.88 7.18
N SER A 217 -24.62 -0.91 6.29
CA SER A 217 -25.92 -0.31 6.05
C SER A 217 -26.82 -1.10 5.08
N GLY A 218 -26.34 -2.24 4.55
CA GLY A 218 -27.08 -3.08 3.61
C GLY A 218 -27.25 -2.47 2.20
N ARG A 219 -26.49 -1.44 1.85
CA ARG A 219 -26.50 -0.86 0.50
C ARG A 219 -25.61 -1.62 -0.48
N LEU A 220 -24.56 -2.24 0.03
CA LEU A 220 -23.68 -3.11 -0.71
C LEU A 220 -23.70 -4.52 -0.11
N LYS A 221 -23.74 -5.51 -0.97
CA LYS A 221 -23.56 -6.91 -0.65
C LYS A 221 -22.10 -7.29 -0.79
N ALA A 222 -21.45 -7.69 0.30
CA ALA A 222 -20.13 -8.26 0.26
C ALA A 222 -20.21 -9.75 -0.09
N LEU A 223 -19.45 -10.20 -1.09
CA LEU A 223 -19.39 -11.61 -1.50
C LEU A 223 -18.16 -12.30 -0.93
N ALA A 224 -17.00 -11.65 -0.91
CA ALA A 224 -15.76 -12.21 -0.41
C ALA A 224 -14.69 -11.12 -0.23
N VAL A 225 -13.73 -11.33 0.67
CA VAL A 225 -12.47 -10.57 0.66
C VAL A 225 -11.54 -11.14 -0.41
N THR A 226 -10.67 -10.28 -0.94
CA THR A 226 -9.79 -10.64 -2.06
C THR A 226 -8.43 -11.17 -1.63
N THR A 227 -8.14 -11.15 -0.34
CA THR A 227 -6.92 -11.67 0.26
C THR A 227 -6.98 -13.19 0.41
N SER A 228 -5.80 -13.85 0.49
CA SER A 228 -5.69 -15.29 0.69
C SER A 228 -6.21 -15.78 2.05
N GLN A 229 -6.39 -14.87 3.01
CA GLN A 229 -6.95 -15.15 4.32
C GLN A 229 -8.12 -14.20 4.58
N ARG A 230 -9.08 -14.65 5.41
CA ARG A 230 -10.22 -13.83 5.84
C ARG A 230 -9.72 -12.61 6.63
N SER A 231 -10.41 -11.49 6.48
CA SER A 231 -10.11 -10.29 7.25
C SER A 231 -10.59 -10.43 8.70
N GLN A 232 -9.74 -10.01 9.64
CA GLN A 232 -10.14 -9.92 11.06
C GLN A 232 -11.29 -8.94 11.29
N ALA A 233 -11.45 -7.96 10.40
CA ALA A 233 -12.55 -6.99 10.47
C ALA A 233 -13.92 -7.56 10.06
N LEU A 234 -13.92 -8.63 9.24
CA LEU A 234 -15.11 -9.35 8.76
C LEU A 234 -14.83 -10.87 8.74
N PRO A 235 -14.71 -11.52 9.90
CA PRO A 235 -14.26 -12.91 10.00
C PRO A 235 -15.22 -13.92 9.37
N ASP A 236 -16.50 -13.57 9.28
CA ASP A 236 -17.54 -14.41 8.68
C ASP A 236 -17.55 -14.32 7.13
N LEU A 237 -16.94 -13.28 6.55
CA LEU A 237 -16.90 -13.11 5.12
C LEU A 237 -15.79 -14.03 4.53
N PRO A 238 -16.13 -14.95 3.60
CA PRO A 238 -15.14 -15.83 2.99
C PRO A 238 -14.13 -15.06 2.13
N THR A 239 -13.05 -15.73 1.78
CA THR A 239 -12.14 -15.24 0.73
C THR A 239 -12.63 -15.67 -0.65
N VAL A 240 -12.19 -14.96 -1.70
CA VAL A 240 -12.44 -15.40 -3.08
C VAL A 240 -11.83 -16.80 -3.31
N ALA A 241 -10.68 -17.07 -2.71
CA ALA A 241 -9.97 -18.35 -2.81
C ALA A 241 -10.69 -19.55 -2.14
N GLU A 242 -11.58 -19.28 -1.16
CA GLU A 242 -12.44 -20.31 -0.54
C GLU A 242 -13.61 -20.73 -1.43
N SER A 243 -13.80 -20.12 -2.59
CA SER A 243 -14.80 -20.53 -3.56
C SER A 243 -14.49 -21.97 -4.05
N PRO A 244 -15.51 -22.73 -4.51
CA PRO A 244 -15.30 -24.09 -4.99
C PRO A 244 -14.13 -24.21 -5.99
N ALA A 245 -13.28 -25.19 -5.83
CA ALA A 245 -12.07 -25.38 -6.64
C ALA A 245 -12.34 -25.43 -8.16
N ALA A 246 -13.52 -25.94 -8.57
CA ALA A 246 -13.95 -26.00 -9.96
C ALA A 246 -14.08 -24.61 -10.62
N ILE A 247 -14.11 -23.53 -9.83
CA ILE A 247 -14.19 -22.14 -10.34
C ILE A 247 -12.80 -21.59 -10.74
N GLY A 248 -11.71 -22.20 -10.30
CA GLY A 248 -10.35 -21.81 -10.67
C GLY A 248 -9.74 -20.68 -9.83
N LEU A 249 -10.42 -20.24 -8.76
CA LEU A 249 -10.03 -19.08 -7.95
C LEU A 249 -9.18 -19.40 -6.71
N SER A 250 -8.72 -20.64 -6.53
CA SER A 250 -8.02 -21.13 -5.32
C SER A 250 -6.70 -20.38 -5.00
N ARG A 251 -6.11 -19.68 -5.97
CA ARG A 251 -4.91 -18.87 -5.78
C ARG A 251 -5.18 -17.36 -5.85
N PHE A 252 -6.43 -16.95 -5.71
CA PHE A 252 -6.79 -15.55 -5.74
C PHE A 252 -6.27 -14.83 -4.48
N ASP A 253 -5.39 -13.89 -4.66
CA ASP A 253 -4.82 -13.07 -3.58
C ASP A 253 -4.41 -11.71 -4.11
N VAL A 254 -5.27 -10.72 -3.91
CA VAL A 254 -5.05 -9.33 -4.28
C VAL A 254 -5.41 -8.44 -3.10
N GLY A 255 -4.47 -7.63 -2.65
CA GLY A 255 -4.69 -6.69 -1.56
C GLY A 255 -3.90 -5.41 -1.77
N THR A 256 -4.22 -4.42 -0.98
CA THR A 256 -3.43 -3.22 -0.85
C THR A 256 -2.49 -3.38 0.34
N TRP A 257 -1.30 -2.86 0.24
CA TRP A 257 -0.37 -2.77 1.36
C TRP A 257 0.43 -1.48 1.27
N PHE A 258 0.99 -1.08 2.40
CA PHE A 258 1.93 0.01 2.48
C PHE A 258 3.01 -0.27 3.52
N GLY A 259 4.18 0.29 3.27
CA GLY A 259 5.35 0.10 4.10
C GLY A 259 6.36 1.24 3.98
N LEU A 260 7.31 1.24 4.87
CA LEU A 260 8.34 2.25 4.96
C LEU A 260 9.60 1.81 4.22
N PHE A 261 10.12 2.72 3.39
CA PHE A 261 11.37 2.54 2.67
C PHE A 261 12.26 3.77 2.85
N GLY A 262 13.56 3.53 2.89
CA GLY A 262 14.58 4.54 2.68
C GLY A 262 15.17 4.45 1.27
N PRO A 263 16.06 5.39 0.88
CA PRO A 263 16.84 5.27 -0.35
C PRO A 263 17.78 4.07 -0.30
N ALA A 264 18.26 3.64 -1.45
CA ALA A 264 19.22 2.55 -1.55
C ALA A 264 20.46 2.79 -0.69
N LYS A 265 21.07 1.70 -0.19
CA LYS A 265 22.32 1.75 0.60
C LYS A 265 22.17 2.50 1.94
N LEU A 266 20.97 2.56 2.51
CA LEU A 266 20.80 3.04 3.86
C LEU A 266 21.66 2.17 4.80
N PRO A 267 22.49 2.75 5.70
CA PRO A 267 23.32 1.98 6.62
C PRO A 267 22.49 1.01 7.48
N ALA A 268 23.04 -0.16 7.76
CA ALA A 268 22.31 -1.22 8.47
C ALA A 268 21.87 -0.80 9.89
N ASP A 269 22.71 -0.09 10.61
CA ASP A 269 22.42 0.46 11.94
C ASP A 269 21.29 1.51 11.90
N VAL A 270 21.27 2.38 10.88
CA VAL A 270 20.19 3.35 10.64
C VAL A 270 18.90 2.61 10.32
N THR A 271 18.94 1.61 9.40
CA THR A 271 17.78 0.81 9.03
C THR A 271 17.18 0.11 10.25
N GLN A 272 18.03 -0.49 11.10
CA GLN A 272 17.58 -1.22 12.29
C GLN A 272 17.00 -0.27 13.35
N ARG A 273 17.62 0.89 13.59
CA ARG A 273 17.10 1.93 14.48
C ARG A 273 15.71 2.41 14.04
N LEU A 274 15.55 2.70 12.75
CA LEU A 274 14.26 3.10 12.18
C LEU A 274 13.21 1.98 12.32
N ASN A 275 13.55 0.74 11.94
CA ASN A 275 12.66 -0.40 12.07
C ASN A 275 12.16 -0.57 13.51
N GLN A 276 13.07 -0.62 14.50
CA GLN A 276 12.70 -0.79 15.90
C GLN A 276 11.74 0.30 16.40
N ALA A 277 12.02 1.57 16.08
CA ALA A 277 11.17 2.67 16.49
C ALA A 277 9.75 2.59 15.89
N PHE A 278 9.65 2.24 14.62
CA PHE A 278 8.34 2.10 13.95
C PHE A 278 7.59 0.84 14.40
N VAL A 279 8.27 -0.28 14.64
CA VAL A 279 7.67 -1.51 15.19
C VAL A 279 7.08 -1.25 16.58
N GLU A 280 7.83 -0.56 17.46
CA GLU A 280 7.33 -0.18 18.78
C GLU A 280 6.13 0.77 18.69
N ALA A 281 6.17 1.75 17.78
CA ALA A 281 5.03 2.64 17.55
C ALA A 281 3.77 1.86 17.13
N MET A 282 3.90 0.87 16.26
CA MET A 282 2.79 0.01 15.82
C MET A 282 2.14 -0.78 16.96
N ALA A 283 2.88 -1.04 18.05
CA ALA A 283 2.34 -1.73 19.23
C ALA A 283 1.45 -0.83 20.12
N SER A 284 1.41 0.49 19.87
CA SER A 284 0.61 1.42 20.68
C SER A 284 -0.90 1.21 20.48
N PRO A 285 -1.72 1.38 21.56
CA PRO A 285 -3.16 1.25 21.46
C PRO A 285 -3.78 2.18 20.41
N GLU A 286 -3.27 3.39 20.30
CA GLU A 286 -3.77 4.41 19.37
C GLU A 286 -3.52 4.02 17.91
N LEU A 287 -2.32 3.48 17.59
CA LEU A 287 -2.03 2.97 16.25
C LEU A 287 -2.93 1.78 15.91
N ARG A 288 -3.12 0.85 16.85
CA ARG A 288 -4.03 -0.29 16.67
C ARG A 288 -5.46 0.18 16.42
N ALA A 289 -5.95 1.14 17.21
CA ALA A 289 -7.30 1.71 17.00
C ALA A 289 -7.41 2.40 15.64
N ARG A 290 -6.36 3.13 15.23
CA ARG A 290 -6.31 3.76 13.91
C ARG A 290 -6.32 2.74 12.78
N MET A 291 -5.50 1.67 12.88
CA MET A 291 -5.51 0.57 11.91
C MET A 291 -6.88 -0.09 11.83
N SER A 292 -7.51 -0.41 12.95
CA SER A 292 -8.86 -0.97 12.99
C SER A 292 -9.89 -0.06 12.32
N SER A 293 -9.82 1.27 12.55
CA SER A 293 -10.74 2.23 11.89
C SER A 293 -10.57 2.27 10.37
N LEU A 294 -9.38 1.95 9.87
CA LEU A 294 -9.06 1.86 8.45
C LEU A 294 -9.23 0.42 7.90
N MET A 295 -9.77 -0.50 8.69
CA MET A 295 -9.83 -1.93 8.34
C MET A 295 -8.48 -2.47 7.86
N ALA A 296 -7.39 -1.86 8.35
CA ALA A 296 -6.02 -2.22 8.02
C ALA A 296 -5.47 -3.19 9.06
N GLU A 297 -4.82 -4.23 8.59
CA GLU A 297 -4.15 -5.20 9.43
C GLU A 297 -2.68 -4.81 9.56
N GLY A 298 -2.29 -4.34 10.75
CA GLY A 298 -0.89 -4.03 11.06
C GLY A 298 -0.03 -5.27 10.85
N SER A 299 1.08 -5.12 10.15
CA SER A 299 1.96 -6.24 9.81
C SER A 299 3.44 -5.87 10.06
N PRO A 300 3.79 -5.37 11.27
CA PRO A 300 5.17 -5.02 11.57
C PRO A 300 6.05 -6.27 11.57
N GLY A 301 7.25 -6.13 10.99
CA GLY A 301 8.23 -7.20 10.89
C GLY A 301 9.63 -6.65 10.64
N THR A 302 10.58 -7.54 10.35
CA THR A 302 11.96 -7.13 10.06
C THR A 302 12.13 -6.58 8.65
N PRO A 303 13.20 -5.79 8.39
CA PRO A 303 13.53 -5.33 7.05
C PRO A 303 13.67 -6.47 6.03
N GLU A 304 14.25 -7.61 6.42
CA GLU A 304 14.45 -8.79 5.56
C GLU A 304 13.11 -9.45 5.20
N GLN A 305 12.20 -9.56 6.16
CA GLN A 305 10.85 -10.07 5.90
C GLN A 305 10.11 -9.17 4.92
N PHE A 306 10.23 -7.86 5.10
CA PHE A 306 9.60 -6.90 4.21
C PHE A 306 10.24 -6.90 2.81
N ALA A 307 11.57 -7.01 2.71
CA ALA A 307 12.27 -7.17 1.43
C ALA A 307 11.79 -8.41 0.65
N ALA A 308 11.67 -9.55 1.34
CA ALA A 308 11.17 -10.78 0.74
C ALA A 308 9.71 -10.62 0.27
N PHE A 309 8.86 -9.98 1.07
CA PHE A 309 7.48 -9.68 0.73
C PHE A 309 7.38 -8.80 -0.53
N VAL A 310 8.11 -7.68 -0.60
CA VAL A 310 8.11 -6.76 -1.77
C VAL A 310 8.53 -7.49 -3.03
N LYS A 311 9.57 -8.34 -2.95
CA LYS A 311 10.04 -9.13 -4.08
C LYS A 311 8.98 -10.12 -4.58
N ALA A 312 8.27 -10.78 -3.67
CA ALA A 312 7.18 -11.69 -4.01
C ALA A 312 5.99 -10.94 -4.64
N GLU A 313 5.62 -9.79 -4.09
CA GLU A 313 4.56 -8.93 -4.62
C GLU A 313 4.90 -8.41 -6.03
N LEU A 314 6.14 -7.96 -6.23
CA LEU A 314 6.60 -7.50 -7.55
C LEU A 314 6.46 -8.60 -8.61
N ALA A 315 6.88 -9.83 -8.29
CA ALA A 315 6.76 -10.97 -9.20
C ALA A 315 5.29 -11.38 -9.44
N LYS A 316 4.45 -11.33 -8.40
CA LYS A 316 3.01 -11.58 -8.53
C LYS A 316 2.36 -10.60 -9.49
N TYR A 317 2.57 -9.29 -9.28
CA TYR A 317 1.93 -8.26 -10.11
C TYR A 317 2.51 -8.16 -11.52
N GLU A 318 3.72 -8.64 -11.78
CA GLU A 318 4.21 -8.84 -13.15
C GLU A 318 3.24 -9.73 -13.95
N GLN A 319 2.87 -10.86 -13.38
CA GLN A 319 1.96 -11.80 -14.04
C GLN A 319 0.55 -11.21 -14.19
N VAL A 320 0.04 -10.55 -13.13
CA VAL A 320 -1.30 -9.95 -13.14
C VAL A 320 -1.40 -8.83 -14.17
N VAL A 321 -0.46 -7.91 -14.22
CA VAL A 321 -0.46 -6.79 -15.18
C VAL A 321 -0.33 -7.30 -16.60
N LYS A 322 0.61 -8.23 -16.87
CA LYS A 322 0.76 -8.83 -18.20
C LYS A 322 -0.50 -9.56 -18.67
N ALA A 323 -1.15 -10.32 -17.77
CA ALA A 323 -2.37 -11.04 -18.10
C ALA A 323 -3.58 -10.12 -18.32
N SER A 324 -3.63 -8.97 -17.62
CA SER A 324 -4.73 -8.01 -17.74
C SER A 324 -4.65 -7.16 -19.03
N GLY A 325 -3.46 -7.06 -19.64
CA GLY A 325 -3.21 -6.10 -20.71
C GLY A 325 -3.30 -4.63 -20.26
N ALA A 326 -3.30 -4.38 -18.96
CA ALA A 326 -3.37 -3.02 -18.40
C ALA A 326 -2.12 -2.22 -18.75
N SER A 327 -2.33 -0.98 -19.18
CA SER A 327 -1.28 0.01 -19.48
C SER A 327 -1.78 1.40 -19.10
N THR A 328 -0.88 2.33 -18.80
CA THR A 328 -1.15 3.73 -18.49
C THR A 328 -0.58 4.68 -19.53
N ASP A 329 -0.34 4.22 -20.73
CA ASP A 329 0.15 5.06 -21.81
C ASP A 329 -0.97 5.77 -22.58
#